data_ebb990da0664ae53bb45a820f97ddf71
#
_entry.id   ebb990da0664ae53bb45a820f97ddf71
#
_cell.length_a   1.000
_cell.length_b   1.000
_cell.length_c   1.000
_cell.angle_alpha   90.00
_cell.angle_beta   90.00
_cell.angle_gamma   90.00
#
_symmetry.space_group_name_H-M   'P 1'
#
loop_
_entity.id
_entity.type
_entity.pdbx_description
1 polymer ?
#
loop_
_entity_poly.entity_id
_entity_poly.type
_entity_poly.pdbx_seq_one_letter_code
_entity_poly.pdbx_strand_id
1 'polypeptide(L)'
;MRDFVKLFKALSDETRLRMLNILLERECCVCEVMQALDISQTRASRNLAALYEAGFLKLRRDGFWSLYSIDMDDMNEFVADLVQAVTKAMEGDKVLEQDRERLKKAMRVGPSCAEKMRGENTIV
;
A
#
# COMPACT_ATOMS: atom_id res chain seq x y z
N MET A 1 -4.74 -19.36 -16.45
CA MET A 1 -3.86 -19.89 -15.39
C MET A 1 -2.78 -18.89 -14.96
N ARG A 2 -2.12 -18.24 -15.90
CA ARG A 2 -1.08 -17.24 -15.57
C ARG A 2 -1.59 -16.07 -14.72
N ASP A 3 -2.81 -15.62 -14.97
CA ASP A 3 -3.39 -14.50 -14.24
C ASP A 3 -3.62 -14.85 -12.76
N PHE A 4 -4.05 -16.08 -12.49
CA PHE A 4 -4.21 -16.54 -11.11
C PHE A 4 -2.87 -16.63 -10.40
N VAL A 5 -1.85 -17.17 -11.06
CA VAL A 5 -0.51 -17.29 -10.49
C VAL A 5 0.03 -15.90 -10.16
N LYS A 6 -0.16 -14.92 -11.06
CA LYS A 6 0.27 -13.54 -10.86
C LYS A 6 -0.38 -12.92 -9.62
N LEU A 7 -1.70 -13.14 -9.45
CA LEU A 7 -2.43 -12.65 -8.28
C LEU A 7 -1.86 -13.24 -6.98
N PHE A 8 -1.67 -14.54 -6.94
CA PHE A 8 -1.15 -15.19 -5.75
C PHE A 8 0.29 -14.81 -5.46
N LYS A 9 1.12 -14.65 -6.50
CA LYS A 9 2.49 -14.18 -6.31
C LYS A 9 2.52 -12.76 -5.73
N ALA A 10 1.63 -11.89 -6.19
CA ALA A 10 1.56 -10.53 -5.68
C ALA A 10 1.22 -10.50 -4.19
N LEU A 11 0.40 -11.44 -3.72
CA LEU A 11 0.02 -11.54 -2.31
C LEU A 11 1.02 -12.30 -1.46
N SER A 12 1.95 -13.01 -2.06
CA SER A 12 2.91 -13.86 -1.37
C SER A 12 4.12 -13.05 -0.89
N ASP A 13 3.85 -11.93 -0.20
CA ASP A 13 4.88 -11.04 0.32
C ASP A 13 4.32 -10.26 1.51
N GLU A 14 5.07 -10.27 2.61
CA GLU A 14 4.64 -9.60 3.85
C GLU A 14 4.40 -8.11 3.64
N THR A 15 5.32 -7.41 2.96
CA THR A 15 5.19 -5.97 2.73
C THR A 15 3.93 -5.67 1.92
N ARG A 16 3.64 -6.46 0.90
CA ARG A 16 2.45 -6.23 0.07
C ARG A 16 1.15 -6.52 0.82
N LEU A 17 1.13 -7.52 1.69
CA LEU A 17 -0.03 -7.76 2.56
C LEU A 17 -0.26 -6.60 3.52
N ARG A 18 0.81 -6.04 4.07
CA ARG A 18 0.75 -4.86 4.92
C ARG A 18 0.21 -3.65 4.16
N MET A 19 0.63 -3.50 2.90
CA MET A 19 0.11 -2.42 2.04
C MET A 19 -1.38 -2.53 1.79
N LEU A 20 -1.87 -3.73 1.46
CA LEU A 20 -3.30 -3.94 1.29
C LEU A 20 -4.08 -3.52 2.53
N ASN A 21 -3.58 -3.88 3.69
CA ASN A 21 -4.22 -3.55 4.97
C ASN A 21 -4.40 -2.05 5.14
N ILE A 22 -3.36 -1.24 4.91
CA ILE A 22 -3.48 0.21 5.08
C ILE A 22 -4.28 0.87 3.96
N LEU A 23 -4.16 0.37 2.73
CA LEU A 23 -4.89 0.94 1.59
C LEU A 23 -6.39 0.65 1.64
N LEU A 24 -6.81 -0.38 2.37
CA LEU A 24 -8.22 -0.61 2.66
C LEU A 24 -8.79 0.46 3.59
N GLU A 25 -7.96 1.05 4.44
CA GLU A 25 -8.40 2.13 5.33
C GLU A 25 -8.58 3.46 4.59
N ARG A 26 -7.65 3.80 3.72
CA ARG A 26 -7.73 5.02 2.93
C ARG A 26 -6.71 5.06 1.79
N GLU A 27 -6.94 5.98 0.87
CA GLU A 27 -6.03 6.30 -0.21
C GLU A 27 -4.72 6.89 0.33
N CYS A 28 -3.59 6.48 -0.24
CA CYS A 28 -2.27 6.94 0.21
C CYS A 28 -1.34 7.28 -0.95
N CYS A 29 -0.50 8.29 -0.75
CA CYS A 29 0.67 8.50 -1.60
C CYS A 29 1.83 7.64 -1.09
N VAL A 30 2.92 7.60 -1.85
CA VAL A 30 4.09 6.78 -1.50
C VAL A 30 4.63 7.12 -0.11
N CYS A 31 4.75 8.41 0.23
CA CYS A 31 5.33 8.78 1.51
C CYS A 31 4.44 8.42 2.70
N GLU A 32 3.13 8.40 2.52
CA GLU A 32 2.23 7.93 3.56
C GLU A 32 2.42 6.44 3.81
N VAL A 33 2.61 5.66 2.74
CA VAL A 33 2.92 4.23 2.85
C VAL A 33 4.26 4.01 3.57
N MET A 34 5.27 4.78 3.21
CA MET A 34 6.59 4.73 3.87
C MET A 34 6.46 4.96 5.38
N GLN A 35 5.69 5.97 5.77
CA GLN A 35 5.47 6.30 7.17
C GLN A 35 4.70 5.21 7.91
N ALA A 36 3.63 4.72 7.30
CA ALA A 36 2.77 3.73 7.94
C ALA A 36 3.49 2.39 8.14
N LEU A 37 4.26 1.97 7.14
CA LEU A 37 4.94 0.69 7.17
C LEU A 37 6.38 0.77 7.70
N ASP A 38 6.90 1.98 7.86
CA ASP A 38 8.30 2.21 8.26
C ASP A 38 9.27 1.51 7.32
N ILE A 39 9.13 1.79 6.02
CA ILE A 39 9.96 1.21 4.96
C ILE A 39 10.54 2.30 4.07
N SER A 40 11.56 1.95 3.29
CA SER A 40 12.20 2.87 2.35
C SER A 40 11.29 3.22 1.18
N GLN A 41 11.61 4.32 0.49
CA GLN A 41 10.91 4.72 -0.72
C GLN A 41 11.00 3.65 -1.81
N THR A 42 12.19 3.10 -2.01
CA THR A 42 12.41 2.06 -3.03
C THR A 42 11.52 0.85 -2.79
N ARG A 43 11.46 0.41 -1.54
CA ARG A 43 10.64 -0.73 -1.16
C ARG A 43 9.14 -0.43 -1.31
N ALA A 44 8.72 0.77 -0.88
CA ALA A 44 7.33 1.19 -1.03
C ALA A 44 6.92 1.27 -2.50
N SER A 45 7.70 1.97 -3.31
CA SER A 45 7.38 2.15 -4.74
C SER A 45 7.35 0.84 -5.50
N ARG A 46 8.32 -0.04 -5.24
CA ARG A 46 8.40 -1.34 -5.92
C ARG A 46 7.20 -2.23 -5.61
N ASN A 47 6.81 -2.30 -4.34
CA ASN A 47 5.71 -3.16 -3.94
C ASN A 47 4.35 -2.58 -4.31
N LEU A 48 4.19 -1.25 -4.28
CA LEU A 48 2.98 -0.61 -4.80
C LEU A 48 2.80 -0.89 -6.29
N ALA A 49 3.89 -0.80 -7.07
CA ALA A 49 3.84 -1.11 -8.51
C ALA A 49 3.43 -2.56 -8.75
N ALA A 50 3.97 -3.49 -7.96
CA ALA A 50 3.63 -4.91 -8.08
C ALA A 50 2.14 -5.16 -7.83
N LEU A 51 1.57 -4.55 -6.80
CA LEU A 51 0.14 -4.66 -6.50
C LEU A 51 -0.72 -4.01 -7.58
N TYR A 52 -0.28 -2.85 -8.08
CA TYR A 52 -0.99 -2.15 -9.15
C TYR A 52 -1.04 -3.00 -10.43
N GLU A 53 0.10 -3.53 -10.84
CA GLU A 53 0.21 -4.36 -12.05
C GLU A 53 -0.61 -5.65 -11.94
N ALA A 54 -0.73 -6.20 -10.74
CA ALA A 54 -1.52 -7.41 -10.52
C ALA A 54 -3.03 -7.15 -10.48
N GLY A 55 -3.45 -5.88 -10.43
CA GLY A 55 -4.87 -5.53 -10.48
C GLY A 55 -5.52 -5.26 -9.12
N PHE A 56 -4.73 -5.15 -8.06
CA PHE A 56 -5.27 -4.88 -6.72
C PHE A 56 -5.51 -3.41 -6.43
N LEU A 57 -4.82 -2.51 -7.12
CA LEU A 57 -4.85 -1.09 -6.80
C LEU A 57 -5.33 -0.23 -7.96
N LYS A 58 -5.93 0.90 -7.61
CA LYS A 58 -6.14 2.02 -8.51
C LYS A 58 -5.07 3.06 -8.24
N LEU A 59 -4.75 3.85 -9.27
CA LEU A 59 -3.76 4.92 -9.20
C LEU A 59 -4.38 6.17 -9.84
N ARG A 60 -4.32 7.29 -9.12
CA ARG A 60 -4.70 8.58 -9.69
C ARG A 60 -3.67 9.64 -9.30
N ARG A 61 -3.64 10.73 -10.05
CA ARG A 61 -2.75 11.86 -9.76
C ARG A 61 -3.56 12.98 -9.12
N ASP A 62 -2.97 13.58 -8.11
CA ASP A 62 -3.50 14.79 -7.48
C ASP A 62 -2.32 15.77 -7.30
N GLY A 63 -2.16 16.67 -8.26
CA GLY A 63 -0.99 17.55 -8.28
C GLY A 63 0.30 16.75 -8.39
N PHE A 64 1.15 16.86 -7.39
CA PHE A 64 2.45 16.20 -7.34
C PHE A 64 2.38 14.76 -6.83
N TRP A 65 1.24 14.35 -6.28
CA TRP A 65 1.13 13.04 -5.64
C TRP A 65 0.50 12.00 -6.55
N SER A 66 1.08 10.81 -6.54
CA SER A 66 0.45 9.60 -7.06
C SER A 66 -0.27 8.94 -5.89
N LEU A 67 -1.57 8.77 -6.01
CA LEU A 67 -2.41 8.25 -4.93
C LEU A 67 -2.90 6.85 -5.29
N TYR A 68 -2.57 5.90 -4.43
CA TYR A 68 -2.98 4.51 -4.57
C TYR A 68 -4.18 4.22 -3.68
N SER A 69 -5.11 3.44 -4.19
CA SER A 69 -6.32 3.08 -3.45
C SER A 69 -6.81 1.69 -3.85
N ILE A 70 -7.70 1.15 -3.03
CA ILE A 70 -8.42 -0.09 -3.31
C ILE A 70 -9.89 0.26 -3.45
N ASP A 71 -10.47 -0.04 -4.61
CA ASP A 71 -11.89 0.14 -4.85
C ASP A 71 -12.52 -1.22 -5.10
N MET A 72 -13.12 -1.78 -4.05
CA MET A 72 -13.71 -3.12 -4.09
C MET A 72 -14.85 -3.22 -5.08
N ASP A 73 -15.56 -2.12 -5.33
CA ASP A 73 -16.72 -2.12 -6.22
C ASP A 73 -16.32 -2.12 -7.70
N ASP A 74 -15.14 -1.58 -8.00
CA ASP A 74 -14.67 -1.42 -9.37
C ASP A 74 -13.63 -2.46 -9.79
N MET A 75 -13.23 -3.35 -8.88
CA MET A 75 -12.27 -4.38 -9.25
C MET A 75 -12.98 -5.66 -9.71
N ASN A 76 -12.24 -6.52 -10.40
CA ASN A 76 -12.72 -7.83 -10.80
C ASN A 76 -13.27 -8.57 -9.57
N GLU A 77 -14.42 -9.22 -9.72
CA GLU A 77 -15.11 -9.92 -8.63
C GLU A 77 -14.20 -10.94 -7.93
N PHE A 78 -13.44 -11.71 -8.69
CA PHE A 78 -12.52 -12.68 -8.11
C PHE A 78 -11.45 -12.01 -7.27
N VAL A 79 -10.89 -10.91 -7.74
CA VAL A 79 -9.87 -10.14 -7.02
C VAL A 79 -10.46 -9.56 -5.73
N ALA A 80 -11.67 -9.02 -5.81
CA ALA A 80 -12.38 -8.49 -4.63
C ALA A 80 -12.62 -9.58 -3.59
N ASP A 81 -13.07 -10.75 -4.03
CA ASP A 81 -13.29 -11.89 -3.13
C ASP A 81 -11.99 -12.33 -2.47
N LEU A 82 -10.90 -12.35 -3.23
CA LEU A 82 -9.59 -12.71 -2.72
C LEU A 82 -9.10 -11.71 -1.66
N VAL A 83 -9.27 -10.42 -1.91
CA VAL A 83 -8.91 -9.37 -0.95
C VAL A 83 -9.70 -9.53 0.34
N GLN A 84 -11.00 -9.78 0.24
CA GLN A 84 -11.84 -10.01 1.43
C GLN A 84 -11.38 -11.22 2.23
N ALA A 85 -11.07 -12.33 1.55
CA ALA A 85 -10.62 -13.55 2.22
C ALA A 85 -9.29 -13.34 2.93
N VAL A 86 -8.34 -12.67 2.28
CA VAL A 86 -7.04 -12.37 2.84
C VAL A 86 -7.17 -11.44 4.06
N THR A 87 -7.97 -10.38 3.93
CA THR A 87 -8.19 -9.43 5.01
C THR A 87 -8.79 -10.13 6.25
N LYS A 88 -9.77 -10.98 6.02
CA LYS A 88 -10.39 -11.73 7.10
C LYS A 88 -9.38 -12.66 7.79
N ALA A 89 -8.52 -13.30 7.01
CA ALA A 89 -7.49 -14.19 7.55
C ALA A 89 -6.45 -13.45 8.40
N MET A 90 -6.25 -12.15 8.13
CA MET A 90 -5.26 -11.33 8.83
C MET A 90 -5.83 -10.57 10.03
N GLU A 91 -7.11 -10.72 10.36
CA GLU A 91 -7.71 -10.04 11.50
C GLU A 91 -6.99 -10.38 12.79
N GLY A 92 -6.71 -9.35 13.60
CA GLY A 92 -6.04 -9.53 14.88
C GLY A 92 -4.52 -9.57 14.82
N ASP A 93 -3.93 -9.45 13.63
CA ASP A 93 -2.47 -9.42 13.50
C ASP A 93 -1.92 -8.11 14.06
N LYS A 94 -0.96 -8.23 14.98
CA LYS A 94 -0.40 -7.08 15.70
C LYS A 94 0.41 -6.14 14.81
N VAL A 95 1.13 -6.67 13.83
CA VAL A 95 1.91 -5.84 12.90
C VAL A 95 0.96 -4.96 12.10
N LEU A 96 -0.15 -5.53 11.63
CA LEU A 96 -1.14 -4.80 10.86
C LEU A 96 -1.83 -3.72 11.70
N GLU A 97 -2.07 -3.99 12.97
CA GLU A 97 -2.63 -2.99 13.88
C GLU A 97 -1.67 -1.83 14.09
N GLN A 98 -0.38 -2.10 14.24
CA GLN A 98 0.66 -1.08 14.38
C GLN A 98 0.77 -0.24 13.12
N ASP A 99 0.70 -0.87 11.96
CA ASP A 99 0.72 -0.16 10.68
C ASP A 99 -0.45 0.83 10.59
N ARG A 100 -1.65 0.39 10.98
CA ARG A 100 -2.84 1.26 10.96
C ARG A 100 -2.70 2.43 11.95
N GLU A 101 -2.10 2.20 13.10
CA GLU A 101 -1.84 3.29 14.06
C GLU A 101 -0.88 4.33 13.49
N ARG A 102 0.20 3.89 12.83
CA ARG A 102 1.11 4.81 12.16
C ARG A 102 0.44 5.54 11.00
N LEU A 103 -0.45 4.85 10.28
CA LEU A 103 -1.20 5.46 9.18
C LEU A 103 -2.02 6.67 9.63
N LYS A 104 -2.62 6.61 10.81
CA LYS A 104 -3.40 7.73 11.37
C LYS A 104 -2.58 9.00 11.50
N LYS A 105 -1.27 8.87 11.69
CA LYS A 105 -0.34 9.99 11.85
C LYS A 105 0.38 10.34 10.55
N ALA A 106 0.26 9.52 9.51
CA ALA A 106 0.97 9.71 8.27
C ALA A 106 0.40 10.89 7.48
N MET A 107 1.28 11.68 6.88
CA MET A 107 0.91 12.90 6.17
C MET A 107 1.61 12.98 4.82
N ARG A 108 0.92 13.57 3.86
CA ARG A 108 1.55 13.95 2.59
C ARG A 108 2.45 15.13 2.85
N VAL A 109 3.71 15.04 2.43
CA VAL A 109 4.68 16.10 2.66
C VAL A 109 5.24 16.61 1.34
N GLY A 110 4.90 17.86 1.01
CA GLY A 110 5.43 18.61 -0.10
C GLY A 110 5.28 17.96 -1.48
N PRO A 111 5.83 18.59 -2.52
CA PRO A 111 5.81 18.01 -3.87
C PRO A 111 6.74 16.80 -4.00
N SER A 112 7.66 16.61 -3.07
CA SER A 112 8.59 15.48 -3.07
C SER A 112 8.68 14.87 -1.67
N CYS A 113 7.72 14.00 -1.36
CA CYS A 113 7.66 13.30 -0.08
C CYS A 113 8.98 12.61 0.26
N ALA A 114 9.50 11.87 -0.71
CA ALA A 114 10.71 11.07 -0.53
C ALA A 114 11.94 11.93 -0.26
N GLU A 115 12.06 13.05 -0.95
CA GLU A 115 13.15 14.00 -0.76
C GLU A 115 13.11 14.61 0.64
N LYS A 116 11.95 15.04 1.08
CA LYS A 116 11.78 15.60 2.41
C LYS A 116 12.09 14.59 3.50
N MET A 117 11.67 13.36 3.35
CA MET A 117 11.96 12.31 4.31
C MET A 117 13.45 11.98 4.37
N ARG A 118 14.14 11.98 3.23
CA ARG A 118 15.59 11.81 3.20
C ARG A 118 16.30 12.95 3.92
N GLY A 119 15.82 14.18 3.71
CA GLY A 119 16.34 15.34 4.39
C GLY A 119 16.24 15.25 5.90
N GLU A 120 15.10 14.83 6.41
CA GLU A 120 14.87 14.61 7.83
C GLU A 120 15.81 13.54 8.39
N ASN A 121 15.96 12.43 7.67
CA ASN A 121 16.85 11.35 8.08
C ASN A 121 18.31 11.76 8.05
N THR A 122 18.69 12.65 7.14
CA THR A 122 20.07 13.14 7.02
C THR A 122 20.46 14.04 8.17
N ILE A 123 19.53 14.76 8.73
CA ILE A 123 19.76 15.69 9.86
C ILE A 123 20.02 14.93 11.14
N VAL A 124 19.48 13.76 11.25
CA VAL A 124 19.65 12.91 12.42
C VAL A 124 20.94 12.13 12.34
#